data_0dbe83d1d849983837d404b2b0ae0519
#
_entry.id   0dbe83d1d849983837d404b2b0ae0519
#
_cell.length_a   1.000
_cell.length_b   1.000
_cell.length_c   1.000
_cell.angle_alpha   90.00
_cell.angle_beta   90.00
_cell.angle_gamma   90.00
#
_symmetry.space_group_name_H-M   'P 1'
#
loop_
_entity.id
_entity.type
_entity.pdbx_description
1 polymer ?
#
loop_
_entity_poly.entity_id
_entity_poly.type
_entity_poly.pdbx_seq_one_letter_code
_entity_poly.pdbx_strand_id
1 'polypeptide(L)'
;MKRLVIYYIATSNYKMGLAHFKLNIHKFFPQFEKTVVILSDGLDEWNNVEENGVTYKVHHIHHFCWPIITLFKMTLIRDFWEECDYACYFNGNMQCNKDYDYNNSNYDFDKLNCAWHVNSSNVEFDGSNFANISNNSVAFINEPYKYIHGGYFFGPSDIVKEMCNDVSKMVEEDLKKNVIPQWHDESYLNKWCVLNKDKVNKQRFVSYQKYTTDQSIAIIETIEKDRRTTKRFFK
;
A
#
# COMPACT_ATOMS: atom_id res chain seq x y z
N MET A 1 1.25 -13.15 -21.69
CA MET A 1 0.64 -11.98 -21.01
C MET A 1 1.52 -11.67 -19.80
N LYS A 2 1.76 -10.39 -19.46
CA LYS A 2 2.50 -10.05 -18.23
C LYS A 2 1.64 -10.31 -17.00
N ARG A 3 2.27 -10.76 -15.92
CA ARG A 3 1.61 -11.10 -14.65
C ARG A 3 1.72 -9.97 -13.65
N LEU A 4 0.59 -9.58 -13.05
CA LEU A 4 0.48 -8.62 -11.96
C LEU A 4 0.03 -9.34 -10.69
N VAL A 5 0.86 -9.29 -9.65
CA VAL A 5 0.48 -9.73 -8.32
C VAL A 5 0.07 -8.54 -7.47
N ILE A 6 -1.08 -8.64 -6.83
CA ILE A 6 -1.65 -7.58 -6.00
C ILE A 6 -1.74 -8.11 -4.57
N TYR A 7 -0.99 -7.51 -3.67
CA TYR A 7 -1.01 -7.83 -2.26
C TYR A 7 -2.10 -7.03 -1.54
N TYR A 8 -2.89 -7.72 -0.74
CA TYR A 8 -4.00 -7.15 0.03
C TYR A 8 -3.99 -7.72 1.46
N ILE A 9 -3.70 -6.88 2.45
CA ILE A 9 -3.69 -7.31 3.86
C ILE A 9 -5.07 -7.06 4.46
N ALA A 10 -5.78 -8.15 4.79
CA ALA A 10 -7.17 -8.14 5.22
C ALA A 10 -7.34 -8.87 6.57
N THR A 11 -6.83 -8.27 7.64
CA THR A 11 -7.01 -8.79 9.00
C THR A 11 -8.10 -8.03 9.74
N SER A 12 -8.79 -8.69 10.69
CA SER A 12 -9.85 -8.10 11.51
C SER A 12 -10.92 -7.40 10.64
N ASN A 13 -11.23 -6.14 10.92
CA ASN A 13 -12.26 -5.36 10.22
C ASN A 13 -11.91 -5.00 8.77
N TYR A 14 -10.64 -5.11 8.36
CA TYR A 14 -10.24 -4.89 6.97
C TYR A 14 -10.73 -5.96 6.01
N LYS A 15 -11.18 -7.13 6.52
CA LYS A 15 -11.85 -8.16 5.72
C LYS A 15 -13.09 -7.65 5.01
N MET A 16 -13.82 -6.71 5.62
CA MET A 16 -15.01 -6.09 5.03
C MET A 16 -14.68 -5.27 3.76
N GLY A 17 -13.47 -4.74 3.66
CA GLY A 17 -13.01 -4.01 2.48
C GLY A 17 -12.83 -4.87 1.23
N LEU A 18 -12.61 -6.18 1.40
CA LEU A 18 -12.37 -7.10 0.30
C LEU A 18 -13.57 -7.17 -0.67
N ALA A 19 -14.80 -7.11 -0.17
CA ALA A 19 -16.00 -7.13 -1.01
C ALA A 19 -16.05 -5.93 -1.96
N HIS A 20 -15.66 -4.75 -1.51
CA HIS A 20 -15.58 -3.55 -2.33
C HIS A 20 -14.39 -3.58 -3.29
N PHE A 21 -13.23 -4.01 -2.81
CA PHE A 21 -12.03 -4.16 -3.61
C PHE A 21 -12.25 -5.06 -4.82
N LYS A 22 -12.90 -6.21 -4.65
CA LYS A 22 -13.22 -7.16 -5.71
C LYS A 22 -14.05 -6.60 -6.85
N LEU A 23 -14.96 -5.67 -6.56
CA LEU A 23 -15.92 -5.18 -7.56
C LEU A 23 -15.24 -4.60 -8.80
N ASN A 24 -14.07 -3.98 -8.64
CA ASN A 24 -13.44 -3.23 -9.73
C ASN A 24 -12.00 -3.67 -10.05
N ILE A 25 -11.42 -4.61 -9.27
CA ILE A 25 -10.01 -4.98 -9.47
C ILE A 25 -9.74 -5.62 -10.84
N HIS A 26 -10.73 -6.26 -11.46
CA HIS A 26 -10.61 -6.79 -12.81
C HIS A 26 -10.33 -5.71 -13.86
N LYS A 27 -10.76 -4.45 -13.62
CA LYS A 27 -10.53 -3.30 -14.49
C LYS A 27 -9.15 -2.68 -14.33
N PHE A 28 -8.48 -2.97 -13.21
CA PHE A 28 -7.14 -2.45 -12.92
C PHE A 28 -6.13 -3.09 -13.87
N PHE A 29 -5.59 -2.32 -14.82
CA PHE A 29 -4.71 -2.81 -15.87
C PHE A 29 -5.24 -4.08 -16.56
N PRO A 30 -6.29 -3.99 -17.39
CA PRO A 30 -6.98 -5.15 -17.97
C PRO A 30 -6.07 -6.00 -18.88
N GLN A 31 -4.94 -5.45 -19.32
CA GLN A 31 -3.96 -6.13 -20.15
C GLN A 31 -3.08 -7.13 -19.39
N PHE A 32 -3.15 -7.17 -18.04
CA PHE A 32 -2.36 -8.09 -17.22
C PHE A 32 -3.20 -9.26 -16.73
N GLU A 33 -2.58 -10.44 -16.67
CA GLU A 33 -3.04 -11.55 -15.85
C GLU A 33 -2.87 -11.20 -14.37
N LYS A 34 -3.92 -11.35 -13.57
CA LYS A 34 -3.94 -10.87 -12.18
C LYS A 34 -4.06 -12.01 -11.18
N THR A 35 -3.20 -11.96 -10.17
CA THR A 35 -3.33 -12.73 -8.94
C THR A 35 -3.43 -11.75 -7.77
N VAL A 36 -4.47 -11.90 -6.95
CA VAL A 36 -4.61 -11.18 -5.68
C VAL A 36 -4.16 -12.10 -4.55
N VAL A 37 -3.09 -11.74 -3.88
CA VAL A 37 -2.58 -12.42 -2.69
C VAL A 37 -3.17 -11.74 -1.46
N ILE A 38 -4.06 -12.44 -0.79
CA ILE A 38 -4.76 -11.97 0.42
C ILE A 38 -4.02 -12.53 1.64
N LEU A 39 -3.45 -11.63 2.45
CA LEU A 39 -2.84 -11.98 3.73
C LEU A 39 -3.87 -11.72 4.84
N SER A 40 -4.39 -12.79 5.47
CA SER A 40 -5.55 -12.68 6.36
C SER A 40 -5.46 -13.64 7.55
N ASP A 41 -6.16 -13.31 8.62
CA ASP A 41 -6.44 -14.16 9.79
C ASP A 41 -7.77 -14.94 9.65
N GLY A 42 -8.22 -15.18 8.43
CA GLY A 42 -9.44 -15.87 8.00
C GLY A 42 -9.67 -15.55 6.52
N LEU A 43 -10.79 -15.93 5.93
CA LEU A 43 -11.12 -15.81 4.50
C LEU A 43 -10.64 -17.03 3.68
N ASP A 44 -10.54 -18.21 4.31
CA ASP A 44 -10.08 -19.44 3.63
C ASP A 44 -10.98 -19.83 2.46
N GLU A 45 -12.25 -19.40 2.47
CA GLU A 45 -13.22 -19.57 1.38
C GLU A 45 -12.81 -18.88 0.08
N TRP A 46 -11.85 -17.97 0.13
CA TRP A 46 -11.30 -17.24 -1.04
C TRP A 46 -10.07 -17.91 -1.64
N ASN A 47 -9.55 -18.95 -1.03
CA ASN A 47 -8.32 -19.57 -1.49
C ASN A 47 -8.56 -20.34 -2.80
N ASN A 48 -7.75 -20.04 -3.82
CA ASN A 48 -7.83 -20.58 -5.18
C ASN A 48 -9.16 -20.29 -5.90
N VAL A 49 -9.84 -19.20 -5.56
CA VAL A 49 -11.02 -18.73 -6.28
C VAL A 49 -10.59 -17.94 -7.52
N GLU A 50 -11.27 -18.19 -8.64
CA GLU A 50 -11.15 -17.36 -9.85
C GLU A 50 -12.47 -16.63 -10.09
N GLU A 51 -12.41 -15.32 -10.21
CA GLU A 51 -13.59 -14.48 -10.43
C GLU A 51 -13.24 -13.31 -11.35
N ASN A 52 -14.02 -13.13 -12.44
CA ASN A 52 -13.82 -12.07 -13.43
C ASN A 52 -12.39 -12.02 -14.03
N GLY A 53 -11.75 -13.18 -14.25
CA GLY A 53 -10.38 -13.27 -14.76
C GLY A 53 -9.30 -12.83 -13.76
N VAL A 54 -9.61 -12.87 -12.48
CA VAL A 54 -8.69 -12.61 -11.38
C VAL A 54 -8.60 -13.84 -10.49
N THR A 55 -7.40 -14.34 -10.24
CA THR A 55 -7.15 -15.44 -9.31
C THR A 55 -6.91 -14.90 -7.91
N TYR A 56 -7.58 -15.46 -6.91
CA TYR A 56 -7.40 -15.11 -5.50
C TYR A 56 -6.68 -16.23 -4.76
N LYS A 57 -5.63 -15.88 -4.02
CA LYS A 57 -4.89 -16.80 -3.14
C LYS A 57 -4.91 -16.24 -1.73
N VAL A 58 -5.23 -17.05 -0.74
CA VAL A 58 -5.23 -16.66 0.67
C VAL A 58 -4.05 -17.31 1.39
N HIS A 59 -3.28 -16.50 2.08
CA HIS A 59 -2.29 -16.98 3.02
C HIS A 59 -2.71 -16.57 4.43
N HIS A 60 -2.75 -17.57 5.31
CA HIS A 60 -3.08 -17.34 6.72
C HIS A 60 -1.90 -16.63 7.41
N ILE A 61 -2.20 -15.49 8.05
CA ILE A 61 -1.26 -14.77 8.90
C ILE A 61 -1.87 -14.56 10.28
N HIS A 62 -1.01 -14.46 11.30
CA HIS A 62 -1.48 -14.08 12.62
C HIS A 62 -2.11 -12.69 12.60
N HIS A 63 -3.19 -12.53 13.38
CA HIS A 63 -3.76 -11.21 13.63
C HIS A 63 -2.78 -10.40 14.48
N PHE A 64 -2.22 -9.36 13.87
CA PHE A 64 -1.47 -8.33 14.58
C PHE A 64 -2.35 -7.09 14.71
N CYS A 65 -2.48 -6.59 15.94
CA CYS A 65 -3.14 -5.29 16.16
C CYS A 65 -2.40 -4.16 15.44
N TRP A 66 -3.14 -3.14 15.01
CA TRP A 66 -2.50 -1.88 14.63
C TRP A 66 -1.72 -1.32 15.84
N PRO A 67 -0.51 -0.79 15.70
CA PRO A 67 0.20 -0.50 14.46
C PRO A 67 1.11 -1.62 13.92
N ILE A 68 1.20 -2.73 14.59
CA ILE A 68 2.16 -3.81 14.27
C ILE A 68 1.92 -4.38 12.86
N ILE A 69 0.65 -4.59 12.48
CA ILE A 69 0.34 -5.11 11.14
C ILE A 69 0.82 -4.17 10.02
N THR A 70 0.77 -2.85 10.25
CA THR A 70 1.27 -1.88 9.26
C THR A 70 2.79 -1.84 9.27
N LEU A 71 3.43 -1.88 10.43
CA LEU A 71 4.88 -1.89 10.58
C LEU A 71 5.53 -3.04 9.78
N PHE A 72 4.93 -4.24 9.84
CA PHE A 72 5.44 -5.43 9.15
C PHE A 72 4.90 -5.63 7.73
N LYS A 73 4.18 -4.68 7.16
CA LYS A 73 3.60 -4.78 5.81
C LYS A 73 4.60 -5.27 4.75
N MET A 74 5.75 -4.62 4.63
CA MET A 74 6.74 -4.96 3.61
C MET A 74 7.40 -6.32 3.89
N THR A 75 7.58 -6.66 5.15
CA THR A 75 8.05 -7.97 5.59
C THR A 75 7.07 -9.07 5.19
N LEU A 76 5.78 -8.86 5.42
CA LEU A 76 4.74 -9.80 5.02
C LEU A 76 4.69 -9.98 3.49
N ILE A 77 4.76 -8.89 2.72
CA ILE A 77 4.81 -8.97 1.25
C ILE A 77 6.06 -9.75 0.80
N ARG A 78 7.22 -9.49 1.40
CA ARG A 78 8.47 -10.23 1.12
C ARG A 78 8.34 -11.72 1.40
N ASP A 79 7.79 -12.07 2.55
CA ASP A 79 7.74 -13.45 3.04
C ASP A 79 6.70 -14.30 2.29
N PHE A 80 5.67 -13.67 1.73
CA PHE A 80 4.66 -14.30 0.88
C PHE A 80 4.79 -13.89 -0.59
N TRP A 81 6.03 -13.66 -1.04
CA TRP A 81 6.29 -13.22 -2.41
C TRP A 81 5.86 -14.26 -3.46
N GLU A 82 5.09 -13.80 -4.45
CA GLU A 82 4.76 -14.56 -5.65
C GLU A 82 5.53 -13.99 -6.85
N GLU A 83 6.06 -14.86 -7.70
CA GLU A 83 6.81 -14.44 -8.89
C GLU A 83 5.88 -13.76 -9.91
N CYS A 84 6.28 -12.59 -10.39
CA CYS A 84 5.47 -11.76 -11.29
C CYS A 84 6.33 -10.79 -12.09
N ASP A 85 5.74 -10.12 -13.09
CA ASP A 85 6.38 -9.02 -13.81
C ASP A 85 6.18 -7.69 -13.07
N TYR A 86 5.02 -7.51 -12.46
CA TYR A 86 4.65 -6.34 -11.67
C TYR A 86 4.04 -6.73 -10.34
N ALA A 87 4.34 -5.95 -9.32
CA ALA A 87 3.71 -6.10 -8.02
C ALA A 87 3.01 -4.81 -7.59
N CYS A 88 1.92 -4.97 -6.84
CA CYS A 88 1.10 -3.88 -6.36
C CYS A 88 0.64 -4.15 -4.92
N TYR A 89 0.41 -3.11 -4.14
CA TYR A 89 -0.21 -3.18 -2.83
C TYR A 89 -1.41 -2.25 -2.74
N PHE A 90 -2.48 -2.76 -2.15
CA PHE A 90 -3.63 -1.98 -1.74
C PHE A 90 -3.89 -2.16 -0.25
N ASN A 91 -4.04 -1.05 0.46
CA ASN A 91 -4.48 -1.12 1.85
C ASN A 91 -5.93 -1.62 1.94
N GLY A 92 -6.26 -2.35 3.00
CA GLY A 92 -7.57 -3.00 3.19
C GLY A 92 -8.80 -2.08 3.21
N ASN A 93 -8.60 -0.76 3.15
CA ASN A 93 -9.66 0.23 2.98
C ASN A 93 -9.58 0.96 1.63
N MET A 94 -8.96 0.36 0.62
CA MET A 94 -8.81 0.93 -0.72
C MET A 94 -9.46 0.04 -1.77
N GLN A 95 -9.94 0.67 -2.83
CA GLN A 95 -10.50 0.02 -4.01
C GLN A 95 -10.09 0.76 -5.28
N CYS A 96 -10.14 0.07 -6.41
CA CYS A 96 -9.96 0.69 -7.72
C CYS A 96 -11.15 1.60 -8.04
N ASN A 97 -10.87 2.79 -8.59
CA ASN A 97 -11.92 3.63 -9.13
C ASN A 97 -12.51 2.98 -10.40
N LYS A 98 -13.82 2.75 -10.40
CA LYS A 98 -14.56 2.09 -11.48
C LYS A 98 -14.56 2.88 -12.79
N ASP A 99 -14.42 4.20 -12.69
CA ASP A 99 -14.57 5.15 -13.80
C ASP A 99 -13.22 5.59 -14.39
N TYR A 100 -12.11 5.07 -13.85
CA TYR A 100 -10.77 5.43 -14.31
C TYR A 100 -10.32 4.57 -15.50
N ASP A 101 -9.79 5.24 -16.54
CA ASP A 101 -9.17 4.55 -17.68
C ASP A 101 -7.71 4.20 -17.39
N TYR A 102 -7.47 2.97 -16.96
CA TYR A 102 -6.13 2.47 -16.65
C TYR A 102 -5.21 2.30 -17.86
N ASN A 103 -5.75 2.39 -19.11
CA ASN A 103 -4.94 2.35 -20.32
C ASN A 103 -4.30 3.71 -20.63
N ASN A 104 -4.87 4.79 -20.13
CA ASN A 104 -4.41 6.18 -20.34
C ASN A 104 -3.91 6.78 -19.03
N SER A 105 -3.07 6.06 -18.30
CA SER A 105 -2.61 6.44 -16.99
C SER A 105 -1.22 7.08 -16.99
N ASN A 106 -0.93 7.93 -16.00
CA ASN A 106 0.38 8.52 -15.76
C ASN A 106 1.34 7.54 -15.04
N TYR A 107 1.10 6.23 -15.15
CA TYR A 107 1.98 5.22 -14.60
C TYR A 107 3.27 5.12 -15.42
N ASP A 108 4.39 5.10 -14.72
CA ASP A 108 5.69 4.74 -15.28
C ASP A 108 5.91 3.24 -14.99
N PHE A 109 5.88 2.41 -16.03
CA PHE A 109 6.00 0.96 -15.89
C PHE A 109 7.44 0.49 -15.61
N ASP A 110 8.42 1.39 -15.65
CA ASP A 110 9.81 1.12 -15.30
C ASP A 110 10.16 1.61 -13.89
N LYS A 111 9.19 2.16 -13.14
CA LYS A 111 9.40 2.73 -11.82
C LYS A 111 8.39 2.27 -10.78
N LEU A 112 8.74 2.42 -9.51
CA LEU A 112 7.80 2.33 -8.40
C LEU A 112 6.88 3.54 -8.41
N ASN A 113 5.61 3.31 -8.70
CA ASN A 113 4.56 4.34 -8.67
C ASN A 113 3.98 4.43 -7.26
N CYS A 114 4.16 5.57 -6.61
CA CYS A 114 3.70 5.85 -5.26
C CYS A 114 2.74 7.04 -5.23
N ALA A 115 1.77 6.98 -4.33
CA ALA A 115 0.79 8.06 -4.16
C ALA A 115 1.29 9.11 -3.16
N TRP A 116 1.20 10.39 -3.54
CA TRP A 116 1.38 11.47 -2.57
C TRP A 116 0.26 11.49 -1.55
N HIS A 117 0.62 11.78 -0.32
CA HIS A 117 -0.36 12.13 0.69
C HIS A 117 -0.74 13.61 0.55
N VAL A 118 -2.04 13.88 0.48
CA VAL A 118 -2.59 15.23 0.34
C VAL A 118 -3.50 15.57 1.52
N ASN A 119 -3.55 16.84 1.88
CA ASN A 119 -4.47 17.36 2.88
C ASN A 119 -5.89 17.58 2.29
N SER A 120 -6.81 18.05 3.12
CA SER A 120 -8.18 18.36 2.73
C SER A 120 -8.32 19.42 1.63
N SER A 121 -7.27 20.19 1.37
CA SER A 121 -7.20 21.21 0.31
C SER A 121 -6.45 20.73 -0.93
N ASN A 122 -6.22 19.43 -1.08
CA ASN A 122 -5.44 18.83 -2.16
C ASN A 122 -3.98 19.30 -2.26
N VAL A 123 -3.42 19.83 -1.16
CA VAL A 123 -2.03 20.23 -1.07
C VAL A 123 -1.21 19.05 -0.54
N GLU A 124 -0.09 18.77 -1.20
CA GLU A 124 0.84 17.71 -0.81
C GLU A 124 1.50 18.03 0.54
N PHE A 125 1.62 17.03 1.41
CA PHE A 125 2.31 17.21 2.68
C PHE A 125 3.81 17.34 2.48
N ASP A 126 4.38 18.36 3.11
CA ASP A 126 5.81 18.43 3.37
C ASP A 126 6.17 17.35 4.42
N GLY A 127 6.94 16.37 4.00
CA GLY A 127 7.29 15.22 4.85
C GLY A 127 8.15 15.62 6.05
N SER A 128 8.98 16.66 5.91
CA SER A 128 9.84 17.14 7.00
C SER A 128 9.03 17.64 8.20
N ASN A 129 7.88 18.26 7.93
CA ASN A 129 6.98 18.78 8.97
C ASN A 129 5.95 17.75 9.42
N PHE A 130 5.49 16.90 8.50
CA PHE A 130 4.40 15.96 8.77
C PHE A 130 4.86 14.73 9.53
N ALA A 131 6.00 14.16 9.14
CA ALA A 131 6.43 12.87 9.68
C ALA A 131 7.06 12.96 11.08
N ASN A 132 7.70 14.09 11.42
CA ASN A 132 8.36 14.33 12.71
C ASN A 132 9.12 13.10 13.26
N ILE A 133 9.96 12.49 12.41
CA ILE A 133 10.68 11.26 12.73
C ILE A 133 11.89 11.60 13.59
N SER A 134 12.08 10.84 14.69
CA SER A 134 13.28 10.96 15.53
C SER A 134 14.56 10.68 14.74
N ASN A 135 15.61 11.44 14.97
CA ASN A 135 16.94 11.23 14.40
C ASN A 135 17.62 9.90 14.83
N ASN A 136 17.07 9.22 15.84
CA ASN A 136 17.52 7.89 16.25
C ASN A 136 16.98 6.77 15.35
N SER A 137 15.94 7.04 14.57
CA SER A 137 15.38 6.08 13.62
C SER A 137 16.18 6.07 12.32
N VAL A 138 16.36 4.90 11.73
CA VAL A 138 16.92 4.77 10.37
C VAL A 138 16.00 5.36 9.31
N ALA A 139 14.72 5.53 9.61
CA ALA A 139 13.76 6.21 8.74
C ALA A 139 13.92 7.74 8.73
N PHE A 140 14.80 8.31 9.56
CA PHE A 140 15.01 9.75 9.60
C PHE A 140 15.52 10.30 8.26
N ILE A 141 14.89 11.37 7.78
CA ILE A 141 15.21 12.05 6.52
C ILE A 141 15.62 13.48 6.85
N ASN A 142 16.85 13.84 6.50
CA ASN A 142 17.43 15.16 6.78
C ASN A 142 17.46 16.07 5.53
N GLU A 143 16.43 15.98 4.69
CA GLU A 143 16.23 16.85 3.55
C GLU A 143 14.73 17.06 3.28
N PRO A 144 14.32 18.15 2.64
CA PRO A 144 12.92 18.35 2.27
C PRO A 144 12.43 17.26 1.31
N TYR A 145 11.23 16.71 1.56
CA TYR A 145 10.62 15.72 0.70
C TYR A 145 9.09 15.81 0.73
N LYS A 146 8.46 15.36 -0.36
CA LYS A 146 7.01 15.21 -0.41
C LYS A 146 6.62 13.86 0.17
N TYR A 147 5.68 13.88 1.10
CA TYR A 147 5.27 12.70 1.85
C TYR A 147 4.45 11.73 0.98
N ILE A 148 4.84 10.47 1.00
CA ILE A 148 4.19 9.38 0.29
C ILE A 148 3.27 8.64 1.24
N HIS A 149 2.07 8.34 0.75
CA HIS A 149 1.07 7.53 1.44
C HIS A 149 1.40 6.05 1.34
N GLY A 150 1.41 5.34 2.47
CA GLY A 150 1.76 3.91 2.53
C GLY A 150 0.66 2.94 2.11
N GLY A 151 -0.50 3.44 1.74
CA GLY A 151 -1.65 2.59 1.40
C GLY A 151 -1.66 2.00 0.00
N TYR A 152 -0.78 2.48 -0.87
CA TYR A 152 -0.72 2.05 -2.26
C TYR A 152 0.67 2.22 -2.86
N PHE A 153 1.10 1.22 -3.61
CA PHE A 153 2.20 1.31 -4.58
C PHE A 153 2.04 0.28 -5.69
N PHE A 154 2.66 0.54 -6.84
CA PHE A 154 2.69 -0.34 -8.01
C PHE A 154 4.03 -0.18 -8.73
N GLY A 155 4.64 -1.25 -9.19
CA GLY A 155 5.88 -1.18 -9.97
C GLY A 155 6.39 -2.51 -10.48
N PRO A 156 7.54 -2.46 -11.21
CA PRO A 156 8.28 -3.65 -11.60
C PRO A 156 8.58 -4.55 -10.39
N SER A 157 8.49 -5.85 -10.61
CA SER A 157 8.66 -6.87 -9.57
C SER A 157 9.99 -6.75 -8.83
N ASP A 158 11.08 -6.52 -9.55
CA ASP A 158 12.44 -6.36 -9.00
C ASP A 158 12.55 -5.14 -8.09
N ILE A 159 12.00 -3.99 -8.51
CA ILE A 159 12.01 -2.75 -7.71
C ILE A 159 11.15 -2.91 -6.44
N VAL A 160 9.97 -3.50 -6.57
CA VAL A 160 9.09 -3.73 -5.40
C VAL A 160 9.73 -4.73 -4.43
N LYS A 161 10.35 -5.80 -4.94
CA LYS A 161 11.06 -6.81 -4.12
C LYS A 161 12.26 -6.19 -3.40
N GLU A 162 13.06 -5.36 -4.08
CA GLU A 162 14.15 -4.59 -3.49
C GLU A 162 13.63 -3.69 -2.36
N MET A 163 12.59 -2.89 -2.64
CA MET A 163 11.96 -2.02 -1.65
C MET A 163 11.48 -2.79 -0.42
N CYS A 164 10.77 -3.90 -0.60
CA CYS A 164 10.28 -4.70 0.53
C CYS A 164 11.43 -5.26 1.38
N ASN A 165 12.51 -5.72 0.74
CA ASN A 165 13.69 -6.22 1.44
C ASN A 165 14.39 -5.13 2.27
N ASP A 166 14.59 -3.96 1.68
CA ASP A 166 15.32 -2.87 2.33
C ASP A 166 14.50 -2.24 3.45
N VAL A 167 13.20 -2.02 3.22
CA VAL A 167 12.29 -1.53 4.28
C VAL A 167 12.23 -2.53 5.43
N SER A 168 12.15 -3.83 5.16
CA SER A 168 12.15 -4.85 6.22
C SER A 168 13.43 -4.78 7.07
N LYS A 169 14.60 -4.62 6.45
CA LYS A 169 15.89 -4.46 7.19
C LYS A 169 15.88 -3.18 8.04
N MET A 170 15.35 -2.07 7.52
CA MET A 170 15.24 -0.82 8.28
C MET A 170 14.35 -1.00 9.52
N VAL A 171 13.20 -1.69 9.37
CA VAL A 171 12.31 -2.01 10.50
C VAL A 171 13.04 -2.86 11.54
N GLU A 172 13.73 -3.92 11.12
CA GLU A 172 14.50 -4.79 12.02
C GLU A 172 15.60 -4.03 12.77
N GLU A 173 16.27 -3.09 12.11
CA GLU A 173 17.31 -2.26 12.73
C GLU A 173 16.74 -1.34 13.81
N ASP A 174 15.62 -0.66 13.53
CA ASP A 174 14.98 0.22 14.51
C ASP A 174 14.39 -0.56 15.68
N LEU A 175 13.82 -1.73 15.44
CA LEU A 175 13.30 -2.59 16.50
C LEU A 175 14.41 -3.06 17.47
N LYS A 176 15.63 -3.34 16.97
CA LYS A 176 16.80 -3.64 17.83
C LYS A 176 17.18 -2.48 18.74
N LYS A 177 16.86 -1.24 18.34
CA LYS A 177 17.07 -0.01 19.12
C LYS A 177 15.84 0.37 19.96
N ASN A 178 14.75 -0.43 19.94
CA ASN A 178 13.45 -0.10 20.52
C ASN A 178 12.86 1.20 19.97
N VAL A 179 13.06 1.47 18.68
CA VAL A 179 12.52 2.64 17.99
C VAL A 179 11.41 2.21 17.03
N ILE A 180 10.30 2.92 17.07
CA ILE A 180 9.21 2.82 16.10
C ILE A 180 8.85 4.24 15.68
N PRO A 181 9.02 4.61 14.39
CA PRO A 181 8.67 5.94 13.92
C PRO A 181 7.15 6.14 13.91
N GLN A 182 6.71 7.39 14.03
CA GLN A 182 5.31 7.76 14.22
C GLN A 182 4.36 7.18 13.16
N TRP A 183 4.80 7.11 11.91
CA TRP A 183 3.98 6.64 10.79
C TRP A 183 4.40 5.25 10.30
N HIS A 184 5.01 4.46 11.19
CA HIS A 184 5.33 3.03 10.99
C HIS A 184 5.94 2.75 9.61
N ASP A 185 5.27 1.94 8.80
CA ASP A 185 5.67 1.55 7.44
C ASP A 185 5.86 2.72 6.48
N GLU A 186 5.01 3.75 6.57
CA GLU A 186 5.11 4.94 5.72
C GLU A 186 6.43 5.69 5.92
N SER A 187 6.92 5.76 7.16
CA SER A 187 8.20 6.41 7.47
C SER A 187 9.36 5.76 6.73
N TYR A 188 9.43 4.44 6.74
CA TYR A 188 10.47 3.69 6.03
C TYR A 188 10.30 3.72 4.51
N LEU A 189 9.05 3.63 4.00
CA LEU A 189 8.76 3.78 2.58
C LEU A 189 9.23 5.15 2.07
N ASN A 190 8.94 6.22 2.81
CA ASN A 190 9.41 7.56 2.45
C ASN A 190 10.93 7.65 2.44
N LYS A 191 11.62 7.05 3.44
CA LYS A 191 13.08 6.97 3.46
C LYS A 191 13.62 6.25 2.23
N TRP A 192 13.08 5.08 1.91
CA TRP A 192 13.49 4.32 0.73
C TRP A 192 13.29 5.13 -0.56
N CYS A 193 12.16 5.78 -0.72
CA CYS A 193 11.84 6.61 -1.89
C CYS A 193 12.72 7.86 -2.02
N VAL A 194 13.21 8.41 -0.91
CA VAL A 194 14.16 9.52 -0.93
C VAL A 194 15.55 9.04 -1.36
N LEU A 195 15.97 7.87 -0.89
CA LEU A 195 17.26 7.28 -1.27
C LEU A 195 17.30 6.77 -2.73
N ASN A 196 16.14 6.43 -3.30
CA ASN A 196 16.00 5.84 -4.64
C ASN A 196 15.14 6.71 -5.56
N LYS A 197 15.40 8.04 -5.59
CA LYS A 197 14.58 9.03 -6.33
C LYS A 197 14.41 8.71 -7.82
N ASP A 198 15.41 8.14 -8.43
CA ASP A 198 15.45 7.74 -9.84
C ASP A 198 14.53 6.55 -10.15
N LYS A 199 14.30 5.68 -9.18
CA LYS A 199 13.41 4.51 -9.28
C LYS A 199 11.95 4.82 -8.97
N VAL A 200 11.59 6.05 -8.59
CA VAL A 200 10.26 6.36 -8.05
C VAL A 200 9.54 7.38 -8.93
N ASN A 201 8.29 7.04 -9.30
CA ASN A 201 7.32 7.95 -9.90
C ASN A 201 6.27 8.33 -8.85
N LYS A 202 6.18 9.61 -8.51
CA LYS A 202 5.26 10.12 -7.48
C LYS A 202 4.11 10.85 -8.13
N GLN A 203 2.88 10.35 -7.92
CA GLN A 203 1.68 10.89 -8.55
C GLN A 203 0.51 10.99 -7.54
N ARG A 204 -0.54 11.69 -7.94
CA ARG A 204 -1.81 11.75 -7.19
C ARG A 204 -2.68 10.55 -7.53
N PHE A 205 -2.23 9.35 -7.17
CA PHE A 205 -2.99 8.13 -7.49
C PHE A 205 -4.15 7.86 -6.53
N VAL A 206 -4.16 8.44 -5.34
CA VAL A 206 -5.16 8.16 -4.31
C VAL A 206 -6.08 9.35 -4.10
N SER A 207 -7.39 9.10 -4.20
CA SER A 207 -8.43 10.02 -3.77
C SER A 207 -8.90 9.62 -2.37
N TYR A 208 -9.01 10.61 -1.52
CA TYR A 208 -9.76 10.49 -0.27
C TYR A 208 -11.17 10.98 -0.52
N GLN A 209 -12.17 10.08 -0.62
CA GLN A 209 -13.58 10.41 -0.86
C GLN A 209 -14.10 11.58 -0.01
N LYS A 210 -13.51 11.76 1.16
CA LYS A 210 -13.87 12.83 2.09
C LYS A 210 -13.36 14.22 1.68
N TYR A 211 -12.39 14.31 0.77
CA TYR A 211 -11.63 15.55 0.53
C TYR A 211 -11.57 15.99 -0.93
N THR A 212 -12.04 15.17 -1.87
CA THR A 212 -12.00 15.53 -3.31
C THR A 212 -13.39 15.55 -3.91
N THR A 213 -13.77 16.71 -4.47
CA THR A 213 -14.95 16.86 -5.29
C THR A 213 -14.74 16.39 -6.73
N ASP A 214 -13.49 16.27 -7.17
CA ASP A 214 -13.15 15.80 -8.51
C ASP A 214 -12.65 14.34 -8.44
N GLN A 215 -13.58 13.41 -8.58
CA GLN A 215 -13.30 11.97 -8.59
C GLN A 215 -12.67 11.50 -9.91
N SER A 216 -12.65 12.32 -10.95
CA SER A 216 -12.12 11.93 -12.27
C SER A 216 -10.60 11.74 -12.27
N ILE A 217 -9.89 12.32 -11.30
CA ILE A 217 -8.42 12.25 -11.18
C ILE A 217 -7.97 11.09 -10.30
N ALA A 218 -8.88 10.52 -9.51
CA ALA A 218 -8.52 9.53 -8.52
C ALA A 218 -8.55 8.11 -9.08
N ILE A 219 -7.40 7.49 -9.11
CA ILE A 219 -7.21 6.11 -9.56
C ILE A 219 -7.69 5.12 -8.51
N ILE A 220 -7.56 5.48 -7.24
CA ILE A 220 -7.84 4.63 -6.08
C ILE A 220 -8.67 5.41 -5.08
N GLU A 221 -9.76 4.82 -4.66
CA GLU A 221 -10.66 5.39 -3.67
C GLU A 221 -10.43 4.77 -2.30
N THR A 222 -10.51 5.58 -1.24
CA THR A 222 -10.53 5.07 0.13
C THR A 222 -11.96 4.78 0.58
N ILE A 223 -12.19 3.60 1.12
CA ILE A 223 -13.43 3.23 1.78
C ILE A 223 -13.43 3.85 3.19
N GLU A 224 -14.54 4.43 3.60
CA GLU A 224 -14.63 5.05 4.93
C GLU A 224 -14.42 3.99 6.04
N LYS A 225 -13.45 4.24 6.91
CA LYS A 225 -13.20 3.37 8.07
C LYS A 225 -14.30 3.59 9.11
N ASP A 226 -14.96 2.53 9.55
CA ASP A 226 -15.77 2.62 10.76
C ASP A 226 -14.86 2.84 11.99
N ARG A 227 -14.68 4.11 12.34
CA ARG A 227 -13.81 4.52 13.46
C ARG A 227 -14.35 4.09 14.84
N ARG A 228 -15.58 3.59 14.92
CA ARG A 228 -16.18 3.17 16.20
C ARG A 228 -15.52 1.90 16.74
N THR A 229 -14.96 1.08 15.88
CA THR A 229 -14.29 -0.18 16.27
C THR A 229 -12.82 0.01 16.65
N THR A 230 -12.14 1.03 16.14
CA THR A 230 -10.71 1.28 16.41
C THR A 230 -10.46 1.93 17.79
N LYS A 231 -11.45 2.60 18.39
CA LYS A 231 -11.30 3.27 19.70
C LYS A 231 -11.33 2.32 20.91
N ARG A 232 -11.65 1.04 20.75
CA ARG A 232 -11.79 0.08 21.87
C ARG A 232 -10.48 -0.61 22.29
N PHE A 233 -9.39 -0.44 21.57
CA PHE A 233 -8.12 -1.13 21.85
C PHE A 233 -7.08 -0.31 22.60
N PHE A 234 -7.38 0.97 22.91
CA PHE A 234 -6.51 1.85 23.70
C PHE A 234 -7.27 2.37 24.94
N LYS A 235 -7.55 1.47 25.89
CA LYS A 235 -7.82 1.80 27.29
C LYS A 235 -6.97 0.92 28.18
#